data_84bc4614c901f4e8ee6dc36d31b767a5
#
_entry.id   84bc4614c901f4e8ee6dc36d31b767a5
#
_cell.length_a   1.000
_cell.length_b   1.000
_cell.length_c   1.000
_cell.angle_alpha   90.00
_cell.angle_beta   90.00
_cell.angle_gamma   90.00
#
_symmetry.space_group_name_H-M   'P 1'
#
loop_
_entity.id
_entity.type
_entity.pdbx_description
1 polymer ?
#
loop_
_entity_poly.entity_id
_entity_poly.type
_entity_poly.pdbx_seq_one_letter_code
_entity_poly.pdbx_strand_id
1 'polypeptide(L)'
;MSPSTNAHEQELIDVERRFWNAMQEKDAVAASTLTDDQCVIVGAQGVSAIDAKTMAKLTSEGQWELQQYAFDEQKRQIRFLTDDIAIVAYPVKERVIVDGQMLPVEANDSSVWVRRDGQWRCALHTESLAGDPYGRDKTVGHSG
;
A
#
# COMPACT_ATOMS: atom_id res chain seq x y z
N MET A 1 28.35 5.31 6.94
CA MET A 1 27.69 5.07 5.66
C MET A 1 26.21 4.89 5.90
N SER A 2 25.43 5.70 5.25
CA SER A 2 24.01 5.51 5.38
C SER A 2 23.67 4.11 4.84
N PRO A 3 22.71 3.42 5.45
CA PRO A 3 22.23 2.17 4.90
C PRO A 3 21.57 2.47 3.58
N SER A 4 22.36 2.52 2.56
CA SER A 4 21.81 2.72 1.22
C SER A 4 20.89 1.54 0.92
N THR A 5 19.80 1.84 0.30
CA THR A 5 18.88 0.85 -0.21
C THR A 5 19.65 0.00 -1.24
N ASN A 6 19.68 -1.30 -1.05
CA ASN A 6 20.32 -2.18 -2.04
C ASN A 6 19.39 -2.34 -3.24
N ALA A 7 19.92 -2.93 -4.31
CA ALA A 7 19.16 -3.06 -5.56
C ALA A 7 17.88 -3.86 -5.40
N HIS A 8 17.89 -4.88 -4.54
CA HIS A 8 16.69 -5.70 -4.33
C HIS A 8 15.62 -4.94 -3.57
N GLU A 9 16.03 -4.16 -2.57
CA GLU A 9 15.08 -3.31 -1.86
C GLU A 9 14.50 -2.25 -2.78
N GLN A 10 15.31 -1.70 -3.68
CA GLN A 10 14.83 -0.70 -4.62
C GLN A 10 13.76 -1.28 -5.55
N GLU A 11 13.88 -2.54 -5.95
CA GLU A 11 12.84 -3.19 -6.75
C GLU A 11 11.51 -3.19 -6.01
N LEU A 12 11.51 -3.47 -4.70
CA LEU A 12 10.29 -3.49 -3.90
C LEU A 12 9.70 -2.09 -3.74
N ILE A 13 10.54 -1.09 -3.54
CA ILE A 13 10.08 0.30 -3.47
C ILE A 13 9.43 0.69 -4.78
N ASP A 14 10.04 0.31 -5.91
CA ASP A 14 9.52 0.65 -7.23
C ASP A 14 8.18 -0.01 -7.52
N VAL A 15 8.00 -1.29 -7.17
CA VAL A 15 6.73 -1.95 -7.41
C VAL A 15 5.63 -1.43 -6.48
N GLU A 16 5.97 -1.08 -5.24
CA GLU A 16 5.01 -0.46 -4.33
C GLU A 16 4.54 0.87 -4.90
N ARG A 17 5.45 1.69 -5.40
CA ARG A 17 5.10 2.97 -6.04
C ARG A 17 4.26 2.78 -7.29
N ARG A 18 4.60 1.79 -8.11
CA ARG A 18 3.82 1.51 -9.32
C ARG A 18 2.40 1.12 -8.97
N PHE A 19 2.21 0.38 -7.88
CA PHE A 19 0.88 0.00 -7.42
C PHE A 19 0.08 1.24 -7.01
N TRP A 20 0.67 2.13 -6.22
CA TRP A 20 0.01 3.37 -5.80
C TRP A 20 -0.24 4.30 -6.99
N ASN A 21 0.70 4.40 -7.92
CA ASN A 21 0.52 5.20 -9.13
C ASN A 21 -0.63 4.65 -9.98
N ALA A 22 -0.76 3.33 -10.07
CA ALA A 22 -1.87 2.71 -10.79
C ALA A 22 -3.21 3.10 -10.17
N MET A 23 -3.29 3.14 -8.86
CA MET A 23 -4.50 3.58 -8.18
C MET A 23 -4.78 5.05 -8.43
N GLN A 24 -3.76 5.89 -8.38
CA GLN A 24 -3.89 7.32 -8.61
C GLN A 24 -4.36 7.62 -10.04
N GLU A 25 -3.85 6.91 -11.01
CA GLU A 25 -4.16 7.10 -12.43
C GLU A 25 -5.34 6.26 -12.89
N LYS A 26 -5.87 5.41 -12.02
CA LYS A 26 -6.94 4.44 -12.35
C LYS A 26 -6.52 3.54 -13.50
N ASP A 27 -5.26 3.13 -13.49
CA ASP A 27 -4.67 2.28 -14.52
C ASP A 27 -4.93 0.81 -14.21
N ALA A 28 -6.01 0.30 -14.79
CA ALA A 28 -6.46 -1.07 -14.55
C ALA A 28 -5.42 -2.10 -15.00
N VAL A 29 -4.75 -1.85 -16.12
CA VAL A 29 -3.76 -2.79 -16.65
C VAL A 29 -2.57 -2.89 -15.72
N ALA A 30 -2.02 -1.76 -15.28
CA ALA A 30 -0.90 -1.76 -14.36
C ALA A 30 -1.26 -2.43 -13.04
N ALA A 31 -2.43 -2.12 -12.49
CA ALA A 31 -2.88 -2.72 -11.23
C ALA A 31 -3.00 -4.24 -11.36
N SER A 32 -3.60 -4.73 -12.45
CA SER A 32 -3.75 -6.17 -12.64
C SER A 32 -2.41 -6.88 -12.82
N THR A 33 -1.49 -6.26 -13.53
CA THR A 33 -0.15 -6.83 -13.76
C THR A 33 0.61 -7.00 -12.44
N LEU A 34 0.39 -6.09 -11.50
CA LEU A 34 1.05 -6.11 -10.19
C LEU A 34 0.35 -7.00 -9.17
N THR A 35 -0.78 -7.61 -9.52
CA THR A 35 -1.58 -8.43 -8.60
C THR A 35 -1.27 -9.91 -8.80
N ASP A 36 -1.01 -10.62 -7.72
CA ASP A 36 -0.80 -12.06 -7.77
C ASP A 36 -2.11 -12.79 -8.10
N ASP A 37 -2.06 -14.11 -8.27
CA ASP A 37 -3.24 -14.93 -8.58
C ASP A 37 -4.39 -14.59 -7.66
N GLN A 38 -4.10 -14.40 -6.39
CA GLN A 38 -5.00 -13.78 -5.43
C GLN A 38 -4.22 -12.81 -4.58
N CYS A 39 -4.85 -11.66 -4.28
CA CYS A 39 -4.31 -10.69 -3.38
C CYS A 39 -5.29 -10.51 -2.22
N VAL A 40 -4.81 -10.73 -1.01
CA VAL A 40 -5.62 -10.51 0.18
C VAL A 40 -5.61 -9.01 0.49
N ILE A 41 -6.76 -8.41 0.56
CA ILE A 41 -6.91 -6.99 0.88
C ILE A 41 -7.51 -6.88 2.27
N VAL A 42 -6.84 -6.12 3.14
CA VAL A 42 -7.29 -5.91 4.51
C VAL A 42 -7.39 -4.41 4.75
N GLY A 43 -8.52 -3.96 5.22
CA GLY A 43 -8.72 -2.55 5.53
C GLY A 43 -9.90 -2.36 6.47
N ALA A 44 -10.28 -1.11 6.67
CA ALA A 44 -11.37 -0.78 7.58
C ALA A 44 -12.70 -1.42 7.19
N GLN A 45 -12.88 -1.74 5.91
CA GLN A 45 -14.12 -2.33 5.41
C GLN A 45 -14.14 -3.86 5.50
N GLY A 46 -13.03 -4.47 5.88
CA GLY A 46 -12.99 -5.91 6.06
C GLY A 46 -11.83 -6.58 5.36
N VAL A 47 -11.99 -7.86 5.11
CA VAL A 47 -10.98 -8.73 4.52
C VAL A 47 -11.57 -9.40 3.29
N SER A 48 -10.85 -9.36 2.17
CA SER A 48 -11.27 -10.05 0.96
C SER A 48 -10.05 -10.55 0.20
N ALA A 49 -10.26 -11.58 -0.62
CA ALA A 49 -9.24 -12.07 -1.52
C ALA A 49 -9.74 -11.83 -2.94
N ILE A 50 -8.96 -11.10 -3.73
CA ILE A 50 -9.35 -10.71 -5.09
C ILE A 50 -8.30 -11.17 -6.08
N ASP A 51 -8.76 -11.45 -7.30
CA ASP A 51 -7.86 -11.80 -8.40
C ASP A 51 -7.46 -10.54 -9.19
N ALA A 52 -6.57 -10.72 -10.16
CA ALA A 52 -6.08 -9.60 -10.96
C ALA A 52 -7.21 -8.91 -11.73
N LYS A 53 -8.18 -9.65 -12.20
CA LYS A 53 -9.32 -9.10 -12.95
C LYS A 53 -10.18 -8.21 -12.06
N THR A 54 -10.43 -8.64 -10.84
CA THR A 54 -11.19 -7.87 -9.85
C THR A 54 -10.41 -6.62 -9.45
N MET A 55 -9.09 -6.75 -9.28
CA MET A 55 -8.25 -5.60 -8.98
C MET A 55 -8.32 -4.54 -10.08
N ALA A 56 -8.26 -4.99 -11.34
CA ALA A 56 -8.38 -4.08 -12.48
C ALA A 56 -9.71 -3.32 -12.45
N LYS A 57 -10.80 -4.03 -12.16
CA LYS A 57 -12.12 -3.43 -12.11
C LYS A 57 -12.25 -2.44 -10.97
N LEU A 58 -11.78 -2.80 -9.78
CA LEU A 58 -11.83 -1.90 -8.62
C LEU A 58 -11.00 -0.65 -8.85
N THR A 59 -9.85 -0.81 -9.52
CA THR A 59 -8.96 0.32 -9.81
C THR A 59 -9.61 1.31 -10.78
N SER A 60 -10.23 0.82 -11.83
CA SER A 60 -10.79 1.70 -12.85
C SER A 60 -12.17 2.24 -12.51
N GLU A 61 -12.96 1.49 -11.73
CA GLU A 61 -14.35 1.83 -11.44
C GLU A 61 -14.59 2.29 -10.00
N GLY A 62 -13.56 2.36 -9.18
CA GLY A 62 -13.69 2.80 -7.80
C GLY A 62 -14.29 4.19 -7.70
N GLN A 63 -15.12 4.39 -6.67
CA GLN A 63 -15.85 5.65 -6.49
C GLN A 63 -15.05 6.71 -5.77
N TRP A 64 -13.89 6.38 -5.24
CA TRP A 64 -13.00 7.34 -4.62
C TRP A 64 -11.78 7.55 -5.51
N GLU A 65 -11.16 8.71 -5.38
CA GLU A 65 -9.99 9.05 -6.17
C GLU A 65 -8.81 9.31 -5.26
N LEU A 66 -7.69 8.66 -5.54
CA LEU A 66 -6.45 8.98 -4.87
C LEU A 66 -5.80 10.15 -5.59
N GLN A 67 -5.79 11.30 -4.94
CA GLN A 67 -5.23 12.52 -5.51
C GLN A 67 -3.73 12.59 -5.33
N GLN A 68 -3.27 12.31 -4.11
CA GLN A 68 -1.86 12.38 -3.74
C GLN A 68 -1.55 11.34 -2.71
N TYR A 69 -0.31 10.88 -2.69
CA TYR A 69 0.20 10.05 -1.61
C TYR A 69 1.67 10.37 -1.37
N ALA A 70 2.11 10.15 -0.14
CA ALA A 70 3.52 10.32 0.22
C ALA A 70 3.88 9.29 1.28
N PHE A 71 4.89 8.47 0.97
CA PHE A 71 5.43 7.49 1.92
C PHE A 71 6.39 8.18 2.89
N ASP A 72 6.37 7.78 4.14
CA ASP A 72 7.42 8.16 5.09
C ASP A 72 8.60 7.20 4.87
N GLU A 73 9.55 7.63 4.06
CA GLU A 73 10.67 6.78 3.67
C GLU A 73 11.63 6.48 4.81
N GLN A 74 11.65 7.32 5.82
CA GLN A 74 12.53 7.10 6.98
C GLN A 74 12.03 5.97 7.87
N LYS A 75 10.71 5.75 7.89
CA LYS A 75 10.10 4.71 8.71
C LYS A 75 9.75 3.46 7.91
N ARG A 76 10.02 3.45 6.63
CA ARG A 76 9.77 2.29 5.79
C ARG A 76 10.60 1.09 6.25
N GLN A 77 9.98 -0.07 6.28
CA GLN A 77 10.63 -1.33 6.59
C GLN A 77 10.47 -2.27 5.41
N ILE A 78 11.55 -2.91 5.02
CA ILE A 78 11.53 -3.94 3.97
C ILE A 78 12.21 -5.18 4.57
N ARG A 79 11.56 -6.32 4.42
CA ARG A 79 12.12 -7.58 4.89
C ARG A 79 11.90 -8.65 3.84
N PHE A 80 12.99 -9.26 3.40
CA PHE A 80 12.94 -10.42 2.54
C PHE A 80 12.81 -11.69 3.40
N LEU A 81 11.76 -12.45 3.17
CA LEU A 81 11.57 -13.74 3.82
C LEU A 81 12.34 -14.83 3.07
N THR A 82 12.36 -14.71 1.76
CA THR A 82 13.18 -15.48 0.83
C THR A 82 13.63 -14.51 -0.26
N ASP A 83 14.38 -14.99 -1.23
CA ASP A 83 14.75 -14.16 -2.38
C ASP A 83 13.53 -13.73 -3.18
N ASP A 84 12.43 -14.47 -3.07
CA ASP A 84 11.23 -14.27 -3.87
C ASP A 84 10.01 -13.84 -3.07
N ILE A 85 10.14 -13.59 -1.78
CA ILE A 85 9.03 -13.13 -0.93
C ILE A 85 9.53 -12.04 -0.02
N ALA A 86 8.86 -10.89 -0.07
CA ALA A 86 9.26 -9.73 0.71
C ALA A 86 8.07 -8.99 1.29
N ILE A 87 8.30 -8.35 2.43
CA ILE A 87 7.34 -7.48 3.09
C ILE A 87 7.82 -6.05 2.94
N VAL A 88 6.90 -5.15 2.59
CA VAL A 88 7.15 -3.71 2.58
C VAL A 88 6.10 -3.06 3.49
N ALA A 89 6.54 -2.28 4.45
CA ALA A 89 5.62 -1.60 5.37
C ALA A 89 6.07 -0.16 5.57
N TYR A 90 5.11 0.76 5.67
CA TYR A 90 5.42 2.19 5.73
C TYR A 90 4.23 3.00 6.21
N PRO A 91 4.49 4.12 6.89
CA PRO A 91 3.45 5.13 7.07
C PRO A 91 3.23 5.86 5.75
N VAL A 92 2.01 6.25 5.48
CA VAL A 92 1.65 6.96 4.26
C VAL A 92 0.63 8.05 4.57
N LYS A 93 0.76 9.17 3.89
CA LYS A 93 -0.23 10.25 3.92
C LYS A 93 -0.87 10.31 2.54
N GLU A 94 -2.19 10.39 2.53
CA GLU A 94 -2.96 10.40 1.29
C GLU A 94 -3.92 11.57 1.28
N ARG A 95 -4.25 12.01 0.08
CA ARG A 95 -5.40 12.89 -0.16
C ARG A 95 -6.32 12.16 -1.11
N VAL A 96 -7.52 11.90 -0.64
CA VAL A 96 -8.51 11.19 -1.44
C VAL A 96 -9.74 12.06 -1.64
N ILE A 97 -10.42 11.87 -2.76
CA ILE A 97 -11.69 12.52 -3.02
C ILE A 97 -12.78 11.47 -2.90
N VAL A 98 -13.72 11.72 -2.01
CA VAL A 98 -14.88 10.85 -1.78
C VAL A 98 -16.11 11.74 -1.84
N ASP A 99 -17.04 11.41 -2.72
CA ASP A 99 -18.28 12.19 -2.91
C ASP A 99 -18.00 13.67 -3.13
N GLY A 100 -16.96 13.97 -3.92
CA GLY A 100 -16.59 15.34 -4.26
C GLY A 100 -15.83 16.08 -3.17
N GLN A 101 -15.54 15.47 -2.04
CA GLN A 101 -14.84 16.11 -0.94
C GLN A 101 -13.44 15.56 -0.79
N MET A 102 -12.47 16.46 -0.64
CA MET A 102 -11.08 16.11 -0.37
C MET A 102 -10.93 15.74 1.10
N LEU A 103 -10.42 14.55 1.35
CA LEU A 103 -10.18 14.06 2.70
C LEU A 103 -8.70 13.70 2.86
N PRO A 104 -8.04 14.23 3.89
CA PRO A 104 -6.69 13.78 4.23
C PRO A 104 -6.79 12.46 4.99
N VAL A 105 -5.92 11.52 4.65
CA VAL A 105 -5.86 10.21 5.30
C VAL A 105 -4.43 9.96 5.72
N GLU A 106 -4.25 9.50 6.95
CA GLU A 106 -2.97 9.00 7.42
C GLU A 106 -3.15 7.54 7.77
N ALA A 107 -2.23 6.72 7.28
CA ALA A 107 -2.35 5.27 7.42
C ALA A 107 -0.98 4.64 7.58
N ASN A 108 -0.99 3.41 8.04
CA ASN A 108 0.19 2.55 8.08
C ASN A 108 -0.15 1.35 7.21
N ASP A 109 0.56 1.21 6.12
CA ASP A 109 0.26 0.20 5.12
C ASP A 109 1.34 -0.85 5.05
N SER A 110 0.97 -2.02 4.57
CA SER A 110 1.93 -3.07 4.31
C SER A 110 1.51 -3.89 3.11
N SER A 111 2.50 -4.45 2.42
CA SER A 111 2.27 -5.34 1.30
C SER A 111 3.20 -6.53 1.42
N VAL A 112 2.72 -7.68 0.96
CA VAL A 112 3.56 -8.84 0.73
C VAL A 112 3.67 -9.00 -0.78
N TRP A 113 4.91 -9.01 -1.24
CA TRP A 113 5.23 -9.18 -2.65
C TRP A 113 5.86 -10.56 -2.87
N VAL A 114 5.43 -11.23 -3.91
CA VAL A 114 6.02 -12.50 -4.33
C VAL A 114 6.56 -12.35 -5.74
N ARG A 115 7.75 -12.92 -5.99
CA ARG A 115 8.34 -12.88 -7.31
C ARG A 115 8.07 -14.19 -8.01
N ARG A 116 7.39 -14.10 -9.16
CA ARG A 116 7.06 -15.24 -10.00
C ARG A 116 7.52 -14.95 -11.42
N ASP A 117 8.32 -15.83 -11.97
CA ASP A 117 8.84 -15.66 -13.34
C ASP A 117 9.55 -14.32 -13.51
N GLY A 118 10.30 -13.92 -12.47
CA GLY A 118 11.07 -12.68 -12.49
C GLY A 118 10.26 -11.42 -12.24
N GLN A 119 8.97 -11.53 -11.97
CA GLN A 119 8.11 -10.36 -11.74
C GLN A 119 7.52 -10.37 -10.34
N TRP A 120 7.56 -9.22 -9.70
CA TRP A 120 6.97 -9.03 -8.39
C TRP A 120 5.47 -8.81 -8.51
N ARG A 121 4.69 -9.54 -7.70
CA ARG A 121 3.24 -9.43 -7.67
C ARG A 121 2.78 -9.32 -6.22
N CYS A 122 1.76 -8.49 -6.00
CA CYS A 122 1.24 -8.25 -4.67
C CYS A 122 0.31 -9.39 -4.25
N ALA A 123 0.63 -10.04 -3.14
CA ALA A 123 -0.16 -11.14 -2.59
C ALA A 123 -1.01 -10.70 -1.40
N LEU A 124 -0.66 -9.59 -0.77
CA LEU A 124 -1.43 -9.02 0.34
C LEU A 124 -1.15 -7.51 0.40
N HIS A 125 -2.21 -6.75 0.62
CA HIS A 125 -2.07 -5.33 0.94
C HIS A 125 -3.00 -4.99 2.09
N THR A 126 -2.45 -4.32 3.09
CA THR A 126 -3.20 -3.91 4.28
C THR A 126 -3.10 -2.40 4.42
N GLU A 127 -4.22 -1.76 4.68
CA GLU A 127 -4.24 -0.36 5.08
C GLU A 127 -4.85 -0.25 6.47
N SER A 128 -4.06 0.28 7.40
CA SER A 128 -4.51 0.53 8.76
C SER A 128 -4.52 2.04 8.98
N LEU A 129 -5.68 2.61 9.22
CA LEU A 129 -5.78 4.04 9.48
C LEU A 129 -4.99 4.38 10.74
N ALA A 130 -4.24 5.49 10.69
CA ALA A 130 -3.43 5.91 11.81
C ALA A 130 -4.31 6.34 12.97
N GLY A 131 -3.80 6.12 14.19
CA GLY A 131 -4.50 6.44 15.42
C GLY A 131 -4.83 5.19 16.20
N ASP A 132 -5.03 5.38 17.49
CA ASP A 132 -5.38 4.29 18.40
C ASP A 132 -6.87 4.39 18.71
N PRO A 133 -7.69 3.36 18.37
CA PRO A 133 -9.11 3.40 18.66
C PRO A 133 -9.41 3.48 20.15
N TYR A 134 -8.44 3.14 21.00
CA TYR A 134 -8.58 3.26 22.45
C TYR A 134 -8.10 4.62 22.96
N GLY A 135 -7.62 5.50 22.09
CA GLY A 135 -7.21 6.84 22.47
C GLY A 135 -5.87 6.93 23.19
N ARG A 136 -5.10 5.85 23.24
CA ARG A 136 -3.82 5.84 23.95
C ARG A 136 -2.80 6.78 23.34
N ASP A 137 -2.84 6.93 22.02
CA ASP A 137 -1.95 7.84 21.30
C ASP A 137 -2.23 9.30 21.64
N LYS A 138 -3.44 9.61 22.09
CA LYS A 138 -3.85 10.98 22.41
C LYS A 138 -3.52 11.40 23.81
N THR A 139 -3.25 10.45 24.70
CA THR A 139 -2.92 10.76 26.09
C THR A 139 -1.45 11.09 26.24
N VAL A 140 -0.61 10.52 25.40
CA VAL A 140 0.82 10.82 25.40
C VAL A 140 0.99 12.19 24.75
N GLY A 141 1.53 13.12 25.47
CA GLY A 141 1.67 14.48 24.96
C GLY A 141 0.48 15.37 25.23
N HIS A 142 -0.59 14.86 25.81
CA HIS A 142 -1.72 15.64 26.27
C HIS A 142 -1.75 15.72 27.79
N SER A 143 -0.63 15.45 28.36
CA SER A 143 -0.49 15.51 29.81
C SER A 143 -0.66 16.92 30.33
N GLY A 144 -0.82 17.81 29.46
CA GLY A 144 -1.13 19.17 29.84
C GLY A 144 -2.59 19.39 29.76
#